data_aca545e35eafb6783a331ea1f2c0ce8d
#
_entry.id   aca545e35eafb6783a331ea1f2c0ce8d
#
_cell.length_a   1.000
_cell.length_b   1.000
_cell.length_c   1.000
_cell.angle_alpha   90.00
_cell.angle_beta   90.00
_cell.angle_gamma   90.00
#
_symmetry.space_group_name_H-M   'P 1'
#
loop_
_entity.id
_entity.type
_entity.pdbx_description
1 polymer ?
#
loop_
_entity_poly.entity_id
_entity_poly.type
_entity_poly.pdbx_seq_one_letter_code
_entity_poly.pdbx_strand_id
1 'polypeptide(L)'
;MKIIRIVLALYAGLFLKNKKKNNDNPSATPDPFQLPYNKISVENNKAFLEKEGRDFIKKIEDLPNLKGIDVLEVLADLNAPDINFEQRQIINIGRKSQKAGAVLKVATEINKPSSRKKGLNELFGIFTYDRANDKWIETASDDKLSFIFPSTSNGSTNDASLTLTYKSSGIVLAPQDDEDSYELPSEITGSLQVGAETLLTVSSAHSYYSDGLPKTTDTKIVLGAYSFANLFKNENNIIDASLSISKSDSKLIEWTVSSKNKSFNLQQLENAERADEILGEANSIVTIGNVKIATWADIGQFAANEKEFEYPDWGTYFENVNWDNEQEVNNAYRQFYQADAAVQKEEANHGLALYKQYSKAVVVNTLTNELLCSIDYVVKEETNCQQYYTEEICTTDTYLEPILVFGDSSKVNFEVFGDTGFENLKTDYENFADRF
;
A
#
# COMPACT_ATOMS: atom_id res chain seq x y z
N MET A 1 -13.10 -9.02 1.19
CA MET A 1 -13.09 -8.25 -0.08
C MET A 1 -12.23 -6.99 -0.02
N LYS A 2 -12.29 -6.11 1.00
CA LYS A 2 -11.41 -4.92 1.05
C LYS A 2 -9.91 -5.25 1.13
N ILE A 3 -9.46 -6.29 1.85
CA ILE A 3 -8.04 -6.69 1.88
C ILE A 3 -7.60 -7.27 0.53
N ILE A 4 -8.39 -8.11 -0.10
CA ILE A 4 -8.12 -8.60 -1.46
C ILE A 4 -8.14 -7.42 -2.44
N ARG A 5 -9.07 -6.47 -2.29
CA ARG A 5 -9.10 -5.23 -3.08
C ARG A 5 -7.98 -4.25 -2.70
N ILE A 6 -7.51 -4.21 -1.45
CA ILE A 6 -6.33 -3.41 -1.02
C ILE A 6 -5.04 -4.06 -1.51
N VAL A 7 -4.90 -5.37 -1.40
CA VAL A 7 -3.79 -6.11 -2.01
C VAL A 7 -3.84 -5.94 -3.53
N LEU A 8 -5.02 -5.90 -4.14
CA LEU A 8 -5.24 -5.72 -5.57
C LEU A 8 -5.18 -4.27 -6.06
N ALA A 9 -5.59 -3.28 -5.24
CA ALA A 9 -5.42 -1.86 -5.56
C ALA A 9 -3.96 -1.41 -5.38
N LEU A 10 -3.24 -2.02 -4.45
CA LEU A 10 -1.77 -1.97 -4.42
C LEU A 10 -1.16 -2.69 -5.64
N TYR A 11 -1.85 -3.69 -6.19
CA TYR A 11 -1.53 -4.38 -7.44
C TYR A 11 -1.67 -3.49 -8.66
N ALA A 12 -2.75 -2.74 -8.78
CA ALA A 12 -3.02 -1.88 -9.93
C ALA A 12 -2.14 -0.60 -9.97
N GLY A 13 -1.55 -0.23 -8.82
CA GLY A 13 -0.72 0.98 -8.69
C GLY A 13 0.80 0.76 -8.70
N LEU A 14 1.28 -0.49 -8.72
CA LEU A 14 2.71 -0.81 -8.54
C LEU A 14 3.17 -1.93 -9.49
N PHE A 15 3.06 -1.72 -10.80
CA PHE A 15 3.65 -2.64 -11.78
C PHE A 15 5.03 -2.17 -12.17
N LEU A 16 6.11 -2.93 -11.80
CA LEU A 16 7.45 -2.59 -12.26
C LEU A 16 8.49 -3.72 -12.19
N LYS A 17 9.38 -3.74 -13.09
CA LYS A 17 10.20 -4.78 -13.71
C LYS A 17 11.61 -5.02 -13.17
N ASN A 18 12.15 -6.22 -13.38
CA ASN A 18 13.60 -6.45 -13.41
C ASN A 18 14.09 -7.39 -14.52
N LYS A 19 15.23 -7.09 -15.13
CA LYS A 19 15.95 -7.94 -16.06
C LYS A 19 17.30 -8.35 -15.46
N LYS A 20 17.60 -9.66 -15.54
CA LYS A 20 18.78 -10.37 -15.07
C LYS A 20 20.11 -9.67 -15.35
N LYS A 21 20.97 -9.61 -14.35
CA LYS A 21 22.42 -9.76 -14.51
C LYS A 21 22.86 -10.97 -13.69
N ASN A 22 23.44 -11.97 -14.37
CA ASN A 22 24.04 -13.13 -13.74
C ASN A 22 25.14 -12.68 -12.78
N ASN A 23 24.97 -12.99 -11.50
CA ASN A 23 26.05 -13.19 -10.58
C ASN A 23 25.87 -14.59 -10.01
N ASP A 24 26.78 -15.47 -10.36
CA ASP A 24 26.87 -16.83 -9.84
C ASP A 24 27.14 -16.77 -8.32
N ASN A 25 26.06 -16.91 -7.54
CA ASN A 25 26.14 -17.18 -6.12
C ASN A 25 25.28 -18.44 -5.86
N PRO A 26 25.81 -19.52 -5.26
CA PRO A 26 25.18 -20.86 -5.20
C PRO A 26 23.98 -20.99 -4.25
N SER A 27 23.25 -19.90 -4.01
CA SER A 27 22.00 -19.86 -3.22
C SER A 27 20.95 -18.94 -3.85
N ALA A 28 20.87 -18.87 -5.16
CA ALA A 28 19.84 -18.06 -5.81
C ALA A 28 18.47 -18.73 -5.67
N THR A 29 17.54 -18.08 -4.97
CA THR A 29 16.11 -18.44 -5.02
C THR A 29 15.68 -18.49 -6.49
N PRO A 30 14.99 -19.57 -6.95
CA PRO A 30 14.55 -19.67 -8.34
C PRO A 30 13.73 -18.46 -8.76
N ASP A 31 13.93 -17.98 -9.99
CA ASP A 31 13.13 -16.91 -10.59
C ASP A 31 11.64 -17.34 -10.55
N PRO A 32 10.76 -16.63 -9.81
CA PRO A 32 9.38 -17.05 -9.65
C PRO A 32 8.63 -17.14 -10.98
N PHE A 33 9.05 -16.41 -12.00
CA PHE A 33 8.43 -16.42 -13.33
C PHE A 33 8.87 -17.62 -14.22
N GLN A 34 9.80 -18.45 -13.73
CA GLN A 34 10.30 -19.64 -14.41
C GLN A 34 9.87 -20.95 -13.72
N LEU A 35 9.09 -20.86 -12.65
CA LEU A 35 8.62 -22.02 -11.93
C LEU A 35 7.60 -22.81 -12.76
N PRO A 36 7.54 -24.14 -12.60
CA PRO A 36 6.50 -24.96 -13.22
C PRO A 36 5.15 -24.71 -12.54
N TYR A 37 4.08 -24.84 -13.32
CA TYR A 37 2.74 -24.89 -12.75
C TYR A 37 2.51 -26.18 -11.95
N ASN A 38 1.75 -26.06 -10.86
CA ASN A 38 1.22 -27.24 -10.20
C ASN A 38 0.20 -27.96 -11.10
N LYS A 39 -0.12 -29.21 -10.71
CA LYS A 39 -1.05 -30.07 -11.45
C LYS A 39 -2.37 -30.28 -10.73
N ILE A 40 -2.70 -29.43 -9.78
CA ILE A 40 -3.96 -29.54 -9.03
C ILE A 40 -5.05 -28.68 -9.66
N SER A 41 -6.32 -29.02 -9.43
CA SER A 41 -7.46 -28.31 -10.02
C SER A 41 -7.58 -26.87 -9.48
N VAL A 42 -8.35 -26.06 -10.16
CA VAL A 42 -8.69 -24.66 -9.75
C VAL A 42 -9.29 -24.65 -8.35
N GLU A 43 -10.23 -25.58 -8.06
CA GLU A 43 -10.91 -25.70 -6.77
C GLU A 43 -9.92 -26.04 -5.64
N ASN A 44 -8.96 -26.93 -5.88
CA ASN A 44 -7.94 -27.27 -4.91
C ASN A 44 -6.94 -26.12 -4.69
N ASN A 45 -6.59 -25.35 -5.74
CA ASN A 45 -5.81 -24.13 -5.61
C ASN A 45 -6.57 -23.08 -4.77
N LYS A 46 -7.88 -22.95 -4.98
CA LYS A 46 -8.74 -22.06 -4.22
C LYS A 46 -8.81 -22.50 -2.74
N ALA A 47 -9.02 -23.76 -2.47
CA ALA A 47 -9.04 -24.33 -1.11
C ALA A 47 -7.69 -24.13 -0.37
N PHE A 48 -6.57 -24.23 -1.08
CA PHE A 48 -5.26 -23.93 -0.53
C PHE A 48 -5.14 -22.44 -0.15
N LEU A 49 -5.53 -21.52 -1.03
CA LEU A 49 -5.49 -20.09 -0.77
C LEU A 49 -6.42 -19.70 0.40
N GLU A 50 -7.61 -20.27 0.46
CA GLU A 50 -8.55 -20.06 1.58
C GLU A 50 -7.92 -20.51 2.90
N LYS A 51 -7.35 -21.72 2.92
CA LYS A 51 -6.68 -22.25 4.11
C LYS A 51 -5.52 -21.36 4.58
N GLU A 52 -4.64 -20.94 3.67
CA GLU A 52 -3.51 -20.08 4.03
C GLU A 52 -3.98 -18.70 4.56
N GLY A 53 -5.04 -18.13 4.00
CA GLY A 53 -5.64 -16.90 4.49
C GLY A 53 -6.21 -17.04 5.90
N ARG A 54 -6.93 -18.14 6.17
CA ARG A 54 -7.48 -18.44 7.51
C ARG A 54 -6.38 -18.73 8.54
N ASP A 55 -5.35 -19.49 8.16
CA ASP A 55 -4.19 -19.74 9.01
C ASP A 55 -3.44 -18.45 9.34
N PHE A 56 -3.39 -17.50 8.41
CA PHE A 56 -2.83 -16.17 8.67
C PHE A 56 -3.67 -15.40 9.70
N ILE A 57 -5.01 -15.30 9.52
CA ILE A 57 -5.90 -14.62 10.48
C ILE A 57 -5.74 -15.22 11.87
N LYS A 58 -5.70 -16.55 11.99
CA LYS A 58 -5.50 -17.24 13.26
C LYS A 58 -4.17 -16.89 13.93
N LYS A 59 -3.10 -16.68 13.15
CA LYS A 59 -1.79 -16.28 13.70
C LYS A 59 -1.79 -14.88 14.28
N ILE A 60 -2.66 -13.99 13.79
CA ILE A 60 -2.76 -12.58 14.24
C ILE A 60 -3.97 -12.32 15.16
N GLU A 61 -4.73 -13.35 15.53
CA GLU A 61 -6.01 -13.20 16.26
C GLU A 61 -5.90 -12.53 17.63
N ASP A 62 -4.72 -12.55 18.26
CA ASP A 62 -4.45 -11.92 19.56
C ASP A 62 -3.95 -10.46 19.42
N LEU A 63 -3.64 -10.00 18.22
CA LEU A 63 -3.13 -8.65 17.98
C LEU A 63 -4.05 -7.53 18.56
N PRO A 64 -5.38 -7.59 18.38
CA PRO A 64 -6.29 -6.59 18.95
C PRO A 64 -6.29 -6.54 20.49
N ASN A 65 -5.86 -7.60 21.15
CA ASN A 65 -5.90 -7.74 22.62
C ASN A 65 -4.54 -7.49 23.29
N LEU A 66 -3.57 -6.94 22.54
CA LEU A 66 -2.29 -6.61 23.14
C LEU A 66 -2.41 -5.44 24.10
N LYS A 67 -1.91 -5.60 25.33
CA LYS A 67 -1.91 -4.55 26.36
C LYS A 67 -1.37 -3.20 25.86
N GLY A 68 -0.38 -3.22 24.96
CA GLY A 68 0.15 -1.99 24.37
C GLY A 68 -0.87 -1.23 23.51
N ILE A 69 -1.80 -1.93 22.83
CA ILE A 69 -2.90 -1.31 22.09
C ILE A 69 -3.88 -0.66 23.06
N ASP A 70 -4.29 -1.37 24.11
CA ASP A 70 -5.22 -0.83 25.11
C ASP A 70 -4.67 0.45 25.76
N VAL A 71 -3.37 0.47 26.08
CA VAL A 71 -2.71 1.65 26.69
C VAL A 71 -2.60 2.81 25.70
N LEU A 72 -2.34 2.54 24.42
CA LEU A 72 -2.35 3.58 23.37
C LEU A 72 -3.76 4.16 23.15
N GLU A 73 -4.81 3.35 23.28
CA GLU A 73 -6.19 3.84 23.24
C GLU A 73 -6.50 4.79 24.39
N VAL A 74 -6.08 4.42 25.61
CA VAL A 74 -6.23 5.33 26.75
C VAL A 74 -5.55 6.67 26.49
N LEU A 75 -4.32 6.66 25.96
CA LEU A 75 -3.62 7.90 25.59
C LEU A 75 -4.40 8.71 24.55
N ALA A 76 -4.96 8.04 23.53
CA ALA A 76 -5.72 8.70 22.46
C ALA A 76 -7.06 9.27 22.91
N ASP A 77 -7.67 8.68 23.94
CA ASP A 77 -8.95 9.14 24.52
C ASP A 77 -8.78 10.30 25.52
N LEU A 78 -7.55 10.56 26.01
CA LEU A 78 -7.29 11.69 26.91
C LEU A 78 -7.44 13.02 26.16
N ASN A 79 -8.11 13.98 26.82
CA ASN A 79 -8.26 15.32 26.26
C ASN A 79 -6.89 16.01 26.13
N ALA A 80 -6.60 16.59 24.98
CA ALA A 80 -5.31 17.19 24.68
C ALA A 80 -5.45 18.58 24.05
N PRO A 81 -6.13 19.55 24.70
CA PRO A 81 -6.33 20.87 24.11
C PRO A 81 -5.05 21.69 23.99
N ASP A 82 -4.06 21.43 24.85
CA ASP A 82 -2.88 22.28 25.04
C ASP A 82 -1.61 21.80 24.33
N ILE A 83 -1.68 20.71 23.58
CA ILE A 83 -0.54 20.21 22.80
C ILE A 83 -0.65 20.61 21.32
N ASN A 84 0.50 20.83 20.68
CA ASN A 84 0.55 21.25 19.28
C ASN A 84 0.04 20.16 18.32
N PHE A 85 -0.17 20.53 17.06
CA PHE A 85 -0.76 19.61 16.05
C PHE A 85 0.09 18.35 15.85
N GLU A 86 1.41 18.46 15.80
CA GLU A 86 2.34 17.35 15.56
C GLU A 86 2.32 16.35 16.73
N GLN A 87 2.31 16.85 17.97
CA GLN A 87 2.20 16.04 19.17
C GLN A 87 0.84 15.33 19.24
N ARG A 88 -0.26 15.99 18.80
CA ARG A 88 -1.59 15.38 18.67
C ARG A 88 -1.62 14.24 17.66
N GLN A 89 -0.87 14.33 16.57
CA GLN A 89 -0.80 13.25 15.60
C GLN A 89 -0.22 11.98 16.22
N ILE A 90 0.79 12.10 17.06
CA ILE A 90 1.38 10.97 17.79
C ILE A 90 0.36 10.32 18.73
N ILE A 91 -0.41 11.15 19.47
CA ILE A 91 -1.47 10.65 20.38
C ILE A 91 -2.61 9.99 19.60
N ASN A 92 -3.02 10.57 18.47
CA ASN A 92 -4.13 10.06 17.64
C ASN A 92 -3.87 8.71 16.97
N ILE A 93 -2.64 8.20 17.01
CA ILE A 93 -2.29 6.88 16.49
C ILE A 93 -3.13 5.77 17.12
N GLY A 94 -3.51 5.91 18.40
CA GLY A 94 -4.27 4.91 19.15
C GLY A 94 -5.80 4.93 18.99
N ARG A 95 -6.40 5.82 18.17
CA ARG A 95 -7.88 5.91 18.10
C ARG A 95 -8.53 4.67 17.47
N LYS A 96 -9.65 4.21 18.05
CA LYS A 96 -10.41 2.98 17.72
C LYS A 96 -10.67 2.72 16.24
N SER A 97 -10.96 3.73 15.45
CA SER A 97 -11.22 3.59 14.01
C SER A 97 -9.98 3.29 13.17
N GLN A 98 -8.81 3.15 13.79
CA GLN A 98 -7.51 3.04 13.12
C GLN A 98 -6.61 1.95 13.72
N LYS A 99 -7.13 1.08 14.60
CA LYS A 99 -6.34 0.10 15.37
C LYS A 99 -5.39 -0.76 14.51
N ALA A 100 -5.87 -1.39 13.48
CA ALA A 100 -5.03 -2.21 12.59
C ALA A 100 -4.02 -1.38 11.78
N GLY A 101 -4.36 -0.13 11.47
CA GLY A 101 -3.47 0.83 10.80
C GLY A 101 -2.57 1.59 11.77
N ALA A 102 -2.87 1.58 13.09
CA ALA A 102 -2.16 2.41 14.05
C ALA A 102 -0.68 2.07 14.12
N VAL A 103 -0.32 0.79 14.20
CA VAL A 103 1.09 0.37 14.29
C VAL A 103 1.83 0.64 12.98
N LEU A 104 1.19 0.39 11.82
CA LEU A 104 1.76 0.78 10.51
C LEU A 104 1.82 2.31 10.37
N LYS A 105 0.83 3.03 10.90
CA LYS A 105 0.77 4.47 10.87
C LYS A 105 1.82 5.11 11.77
N VAL A 106 2.12 4.52 12.95
CA VAL A 106 3.28 4.94 13.78
C VAL A 106 4.55 4.89 12.95
N ALA A 107 4.82 3.79 12.23
CA ALA A 107 6.01 3.66 11.40
C ALA A 107 6.06 4.69 10.27
N THR A 108 4.91 5.04 9.69
CA THR A 108 4.85 6.00 8.57
C THR A 108 4.78 7.44 9.04
N GLU A 109 4.04 7.77 10.10
CA GLU A 109 3.90 9.15 10.58
C GLU A 109 5.13 9.61 11.37
N ILE A 110 5.78 8.73 12.14
CA ILE A 110 7.07 9.04 12.79
C ILE A 110 8.16 9.40 11.76
N ASN A 111 8.07 8.81 10.55
CA ASN A 111 9.04 9.05 9.49
C ASN A 111 8.65 10.21 8.55
N LYS A 112 7.46 10.81 8.70
CA LYS A 112 7.10 12.00 7.93
C LYS A 112 7.81 13.22 8.52
N PRO A 113 8.48 14.03 7.71
CA PRO A 113 8.92 15.36 8.15
C PRO A 113 7.68 16.15 8.59
N SER A 114 7.74 16.77 9.76
CA SER A 114 6.66 17.66 10.21
C SER A 114 6.58 18.83 9.22
N SER A 115 5.43 19.04 8.63
CA SER A 115 5.21 20.07 7.61
C SER A 115 5.13 21.49 8.16
N ARG A 116 5.47 21.70 9.43
CA ARG A 116 5.41 23.04 10.08
C ARG A 116 6.51 23.19 11.11
N LYS A 117 7.47 24.02 10.78
CA LYS A 117 8.34 24.79 11.68
C LYS A 117 9.28 24.09 12.63
N LYS A 118 10.57 24.45 12.46
CA LYS A 118 11.64 24.48 13.47
C LYS A 118 12.31 23.14 13.76
N GLY A 119 13.52 23.22 14.33
CA GLY A 119 14.34 22.08 14.64
C GLY A 119 13.63 21.03 15.48
N LEU A 120 14.11 19.79 15.44
CA LEU A 120 13.56 18.67 16.24
C LEU A 120 13.35 19.02 17.72
N ASN A 121 14.08 20.02 18.23
CA ASN A 121 13.98 20.51 19.62
C ASN A 121 12.61 21.07 19.98
N GLU A 122 11.81 21.53 19.02
CA GLU A 122 10.48 22.05 19.29
C GLU A 122 9.40 20.98 19.49
N LEU A 123 9.74 19.74 19.14
CA LEU A 123 8.91 18.59 19.47
C LEU A 123 9.12 18.14 20.93
N PHE A 124 10.21 18.56 21.58
CA PHE A 124 10.57 18.09 22.90
C PHE A 124 9.70 18.73 23.99
N GLY A 125 9.42 17.93 24.99
CA GLY A 125 8.62 18.29 26.14
C GLY A 125 8.20 17.05 26.91
N ILE A 126 8.00 17.20 28.22
CA ILE A 126 7.43 16.16 29.09
C ILE A 126 6.01 16.61 29.45
N PHE A 127 5.02 15.90 28.96
CA PHE A 127 3.61 16.15 29.16
C PHE A 127 3.06 15.18 30.23
N THR A 128 2.68 15.68 31.39
CA THR A 128 2.09 14.87 32.44
C THR A 128 0.60 15.16 32.54
N TYR A 129 -0.22 14.12 32.45
CA TYR A 129 -1.68 14.28 32.49
C TYR A 129 -2.15 14.61 33.93
N ASP A 130 -2.79 15.75 34.08
CA ASP A 130 -3.47 16.17 35.31
C ASP A 130 -4.95 15.77 35.27
N ARG A 131 -5.26 14.66 35.88
CA ARG A 131 -6.61 14.10 35.89
C ARG A 131 -7.62 15.00 36.62
N ALA A 132 -7.19 15.74 37.64
CA ALA A 132 -8.09 16.58 38.40
C ALA A 132 -8.65 17.75 37.59
N ASN A 133 -7.87 18.22 36.62
CA ASN A 133 -8.19 19.34 35.76
C ASN A 133 -8.40 18.95 34.30
N ASP A 134 -8.33 17.67 33.99
CA ASP A 134 -8.46 17.10 32.60
C ASP A 134 -7.58 17.82 31.56
N LYS A 135 -6.29 17.96 31.88
CA LYS A 135 -5.33 18.69 31.04
C LYS A 135 -3.93 18.12 31.12
N TRP A 136 -3.11 18.46 30.13
CA TRP A 136 -1.69 18.17 30.13
C TRP A 136 -0.89 19.31 30.78
N ILE A 137 0.07 18.95 31.64
CA ILE A 137 1.04 19.87 32.24
C ILE A 137 2.36 19.62 31.52
N GLU A 138 2.84 20.64 30.81
CA GLU A 138 4.12 20.60 30.11
C GLU A 138 5.26 20.98 31.06
N THR A 139 6.35 20.20 30.96
CA THR A 139 7.66 20.54 31.53
C THR A 139 8.66 20.53 30.38
N ALA A 140 9.50 21.57 30.28
CA ALA A 140 10.50 21.67 29.21
C ALA A 140 11.47 20.47 29.23
N SER A 141 11.84 20.03 28.03
CA SER A 141 12.84 19.00 27.80
C SER A 141 13.66 19.40 26.55
N ASP A 142 14.96 19.14 26.58
CA ASP A 142 15.87 19.46 25.47
C ASP A 142 16.26 18.20 24.65
N ASP A 143 15.79 17.02 25.04
CA ASP A 143 16.27 15.74 24.48
C ASP A 143 15.17 14.75 24.10
N LYS A 144 13.92 14.97 24.54
CA LYS A 144 12.84 14.00 24.33
C LYS A 144 11.43 14.60 24.33
N LEU A 145 10.54 13.90 23.66
CA LEU A 145 9.09 14.03 23.84
C LEU A 145 8.60 12.89 24.71
N SER A 146 7.88 13.19 25.80
CA SER A 146 7.35 12.18 26.71
C SER A 146 5.93 12.52 27.14
N PHE A 147 5.02 11.54 27.07
CA PHE A 147 3.67 11.61 27.62
C PHE A 147 3.60 10.67 28.83
N ILE A 148 3.23 11.19 30.01
CA ILE A 148 3.08 10.44 31.26
C ILE A 148 1.61 10.49 31.64
N PHE A 149 0.95 9.32 31.70
CA PHE A 149 -0.51 9.21 31.76
C PHE A 149 -0.95 7.91 32.49
N PRO A 150 -2.24 7.78 32.87
CA PRO A 150 -2.75 6.52 33.42
C PRO A 150 -2.81 5.43 32.34
N SER A 151 -2.40 4.21 32.67
CA SER A 151 -2.45 3.04 31.74
C SER A 151 -3.88 2.52 31.50
N THR A 152 -4.85 2.97 32.27
CA THR A 152 -6.28 2.62 32.12
C THR A 152 -7.16 3.87 32.26
N SER A 153 -8.30 3.88 31.57
CA SER A 153 -9.24 5.03 31.55
C SER A 153 -9.68 5.47 32.96
N ASN A 154 -9.74 4.53 33.91
CA ASN A 154 -10.12 4.80 35.32
C ASN A 154 -8.92 4.81 36.27
N GLY A 155 -7.68 4.73 35.75
CA GLY A 155 -6.47 4.75 36.57
C GLY A 155 -6.33 6.03 37.41
N SER A 156 -5.96 5.92 38.67
CA SER A 156 -5.77 7.06 39.57
C SER A 156 -4.35 7.63 39.57
N THR A 157 -3.42 6.89 38.98
CA THR A 157 -1.99 7.25 38.92
C THR A 157 -1.51 7.22 37.48
N ASN A 158 -0.58 8.09 37.15
CA ASN A 158 0.11 8.09 35.85
C ASN A 158 1.23 7.04 35.90
N ASP A 159 0.91 5.81 35.58
CA ASP A 159 1.80 4.64 35.59
C ASP A 159 2.28 4.23 34.18
N ALA A 160 1.77 4.88 33.14
CA ALA A 160 2.21 4.70 31.76
C ALA A 160 3.06 5.88 31.27
N SER A 161 4.00 5.58 30.37
CA SER A 161 4.77 6.61 29.64
C SER A 161 5.04 6.19 28.20
N LEU A 162 4.76 7.11 27.24
CA LEU A 162 5.23 7.04 25.87
C LEU A 162 6.35 8.06 25.69
N THR A 163 7.56 7.60 25.38
CA THR A 163 8.73 8.47 25.21
C THR A 163 9.32 8.29 23.84
N LEU A 164 9.67 9.39 23.16
CA LEU A 164 10.37 9.46 21.87
C LEU A 164 11.61 10.35 22.01
N THR A 165 12.71 9.94 21.37
CA THR A 165 13.94 10.72 21.26
C THR A 165 14.36 10.80 19.80
N TYR A 166 15.00 11.90 19.42
CA TYR A 166 15.43 12.19 18.07
C TYR A 166 16.90 12.61 18.07
N LYS A 167 17.65 12.13 17.06
CA LYS A 167 18.97 12.67 16.75
C LYS A 167 18.93 13.40 15.41
N SER A 168 19.54 14.56 15.33
CA SER A 168 19.67 15.32 14.09
C SER A 168 20.49 14.61 13.04
N SER A 169 20.11 14.76 11.77
CA SER A 169 20.95 14.38 10.64
C SER A 169 21.88 15.52 10.19
N GLY A 170 21.63 16.76 10.67
CA GLY A 170 22.26 17.98 10.16
C GLY A 170 21.72 18.44 8.80
N ILE A 171 20.71 17.74 8.24
CA ILE A 171 20.05 18.14 7.00
C ILE A 171 18.82 18.97 7.35
N VAL A 172 18.77 20.20 6.85
CA VAL A 172 17.67 21.13 7.02
C VAL A 172 17.01 21.34 5.66
N LEU A 173 15.72 21.08 5.57
CA LEU A 173 14.91 21.38 4.39
C LEU A 173 14.22 22.72 4.58
N ALA A 174 14.27 23.57 3.56
CA ALA A 174 13.54 24.82 3.49
C ALA A 174 12.50 24.71 2.36
N PRO A 175 11.21 24.70 2.66
CA PRO A 175 10.15 24.72 1.65
C PRO A 175 10.25 25.95 0.76
N GLN A 176 9.78 25.86 -0.50
CA GLN A 176 9.89 26.93 -1.49
C GLN A 176 8.99 28.16 -1.20
N ASP A 177 7.99 28.03 -0.32
CA ASP A 177 6.93 29.01 -0.09
C ASP A 177 7.00 29.72 1.27
N ASP A 178 8.16 30.20 1.71
CA ASP A 178 8.35 30.95 2.97
C ASP A 178 7.88 30.23 4.24
N GLU A 179 7.62 28.96 4.19
CA GLU A 179 7.37 28.14 5.38
C GLU A 179 8.68 27.82 6.10
N ASP A 180 8.61 27.68 7.41
CA ASP A 180 9.78 27.47 8.25
C ASP A 180 10.55 26.20 7.87
N SER A 181 11.87 26.30 7.89
CA SER A 181 12.77 25.18 7.68
C SER A 181 12.62 24.11 8.76
N TYR A 182 12.74 22.84 8.39
CA TYR A 182 12.70 21.72 9.33
C TYR A 182 13.93 20.80 9.17
N GLU A 183 14.38 20.28 10.29
CA GLU A 183 15.54 19.41 10.37
C GLU A 183 15.10 17.94 10.28
N LEU A 184 15.80 17.15 9.46
CA LEU A 184 15.53 15.72 9.32
C LEU A 184 16.23 14.92 10.43
N PRO A 185 15.57 13.90 11.02
CA PRO A 185 16.18 13.03 12.02
C PRO A 185 17.12 12.01 11.38
N SER A 186 18.26 11.72 12.00
CA SER A 186 19.11 10.57 11.66
C SER A 186 18.74 9.31 12.44
N GLU A 187 18.16 9.47 13.62
CA GLU A 187 17.71 8.37 14.47
C GLU A 187 16.47 8.80 15.26
N ILE A 188 15.52 7.88 15.37
CA ILE A 188 14.36 8.00 16.24
C ILE A 188 14.31 6.76 17.11
N THR A 189 14.21 6.93 18.44
CA THR A 189 13.92 5.81 19.35
C THR A 189 12.72 6.13 20.20
N GLY A 190 11.99 5.10 20.58
CA GLY A 190 10.80 5.28 21.41
C GLY A 190 10.42 4.05 22.19
N SER A 191 9.67 4.27 23.28
CA SER A 191 9.09 3.19 24.09
C SER A 191 7.78 3.59 24.73
N LEU A 192 6.85 2.64 24.82
CA LEU A 192 5.67 2.68 25.67
C LEU A 192 5.91 1.74 26.85
N GLN A 193 5.79 2.25 28.05
CA GLN A 193 6.00 1.51 29.29
C GLN A 193 4.82 1.66 30.24
N VAL A 194 4.54 0.62 31.04
CA VAL A 194 3.65 0.66 32.18
C VAL A 194 4.42 0.14 33.39
N GLY A 195 4.71 1.01 34.34
CA GLY A 195 5.66 0.72 35.41
C GLY A 195 7.02 0.33 34.84
N ALA A 196 7.48 -0.90 35.13
CA ALA A 196 8.75 -1.45 34.61
C ALA A 196 8.58 -2.29 33.33
N GLU A 197 7.36 -2.52 32.87
CA GLU A 197 7.07 -3.34 31.69
C GLU A 197 7.11 -2.50 30.40
N THR A 198 7.93 -2.91 29.45
CA THR A 198 7.96 -2.29 28.10
C THR A 198 6.97 -3.01 27.19
N LEU A 199 5.96 -2.28 26.70
CA LEU A 199 4.90 -2.78 25.86
C LEU A 199 5.17 -2.57 24.36
N LEU A 200 5.84 -1.45 24.03
CA LEU A 200 6.20 -1.12 22.65
C LEU A 200 7.60 -0.50 22.64
N THR A 201 8.36 -0.82 21.61
CA THR A 201 9.60 -0.11 21.28
C THR A 201 9.59 0.31 19.82
N VAL A 202 10.19 1.47 19.53
CA VAL A 202 10.41 2.00 18.19
C VAL A 202 11.90 2.27 18.05
N SER A 203 12.47 1.86 16.92
CA SER A 203 13.80 2.27 16.49
C SER A 203 13.76 2.58 15.00
N SER A 204 14.31 3.73 14.60
CA SER A 204 14.40 4.11 13.20
C SER A 204 15.74 4.82 12.96
N ALA A 205 16.45 4.41 11.92
CA ALA A 205 17.70 5.03 11.48
C ALA A 205 17.55 5.52 10.04
N HIS A 206 18.03 6.72 9.77
CA HIS A 206 17.87 7.39 8.48
C HIS A 206 19.18 7.97 7.98
N SER A 207 19.37 7.93 6.69
CA SER A 207 20.39 8.74 6.01
C SER A 207 19.77 9.39 4.78
N TYR A 208 20.33 10.52 4.36
CA TYR A 208 19.80 11.34 3.28
C TYR A 208 20.92 11.76 2.34
N TYR A 209 20.57 12.12 1.12
CA TYR A 209 21.39 12.93 0.25
C TYR A 209 21.39 14.39 0.74
N SER A 210 22.30 15.21 0.21
CA SER A 210 22.45 16.62 0.63
C SER A 210 21.22 17.49 0.37
N ASP A 211 20.35 17.09 -0.54
CA ASP A 211 19.08 17.75 -0.86
C ASP A 211 17.91 17.27 0.01
N GLY A 212 18.15 16.33 0.93
CA GLY A 212 17.15 15.74 1.80
C GLY A 212 16.43 14.51 1.22
N LEU A 213 16.74 14.12 -0.01
CA LEU A 213 16.19 12.89 -0.57
C LEU A 213 16.62 11.69 0.32
N PRO A 214 15.68 10.82 0.76
CA PRO A 214 16.03 9.66 1.55
C PRO A 214 17.00 8.72 0.82
N LYS A 215 18.09 8.36 1.49
CA LYS A 215 19.07 7.39 1.01
C LYS A 215 18.84 6.02 1.65
N THR A 216 18.70 5.98 2.97
CA THR A 216 18.34 4.76 3.69
C THR A 216 17.37 5.07 4.81
N THR A 217 16.46 4.12 5.05
CA THR A 217 15.61 4.08 6.25
C THR A 217 15.58 2.65 6.77
N ASP A 218 15.81 2.47 8.06
CA ASP A 218 15.65 1.21 8.77
C ASP A 218 14.78 1.45 10.00
N THR A 219 13.53 1.02 9.96
CA THR A 219 12.57 1.21 11.04
C THR A 219 12.11 -0.13 11.57
N LYS A 220 12.14 -0.30 12.88
CA LYS A 220 11.59 -1.45 13.59
C LYS A 220 10.69 -1.01 14.74
N ILE A 221 9.48 -1.57 14.78
CA ILE A 221 8.55 -1.44 15.90
C ILE A 221 8.32 -2.82 16.47
N VAL A 222 8.42 -2.96 17.78
CA VAL A 222 8.08 -4.18 18.50
C VAL A 222 6.93 -3.89 19.44
N LEU A 223 5.85 -4.66 19.32
CA LEU A 223 4.64 -4.56 20.13
C LEU A 223 4.28 -5.96 20.66
N GLY A 224 4.57 -6.22 21.92
CA GLY A 224 4.44 -7.57 22.49
C GLY A 224 5.28 -8.59 21.72
N ALA A 225 4.64 -9.64 21.22
CA ALA A 225 5.29 -10.66 20.40
C ALA A 225 5.46 -10.26 18.91
N TYR A 226 4.88 -9.14 18.49
CA TYR A 226 4.90 -8.71 17.09
C TYR A 226 6.06 -7.76 16.80
N SER A 227 6.63 -7.87 15.62
CA SER A 227 7.58 -6.90 15.08
C SER A 227 7.17 -6.48 13.67
N PHE A 228 7.26 -5.18 13.42
CA PHE A 228 7.03 -4.53 12.15
C PHE A 228 8.34 -3.89 11.73
N ALA A 229 8.88 -4.29 10.58
CA ALA A 229 10.12 -3.73 10.08
C ALA A 229 9.92 -3.16 8.68
N ASN A 230 10.49 -1.99 8.45
CA ASN A 230 10.51 -1.32 7.15
C ASN A 230 11.97 -0.96 6.83
N LEU A 231 12.44 -1.43 5.69
CA LEU A 231 13.75 -1.07 5.14
C LEU A 231 13.53 -0.33 3.83
N PHE A 232 14.28 0.75 3.63
CA PHE A 232 14.32 1.49 2.37
C PHE A 232 15.78 1.81 2.05
N LYS A 233 16.15 1.67 0.80
CA LYS A 233 17.46 2.00 0.27
C LYS A 233 17.31 2.59 -1.13
N ASN A 234 17.94 3.73 -1.35
CA ASN A 234 17.99 4.42 -2.63
C ASN A 234 19.45 4.73 -2.96
N GLU A 235 20.09 3.85 -3.69
CA GLU A 235 21.50 4.00 -4.06
C GLU A 235 21.76 3.49 -5.49
N ASN A 236 22.64 4.16 -6.23
CA ASN A 236 23.05 3.74 -7.57
C ASN A 236 21.88 3.60 -8.56
N ASN A 237 20.88 4.47 -8.47
CA ASN A 237 19.65 4.41 -9.27
C ASN A 237 18.84 3.11 -9.03
N ILE A 238 18.98 2.52 -7.86
CA ILE A 238 18.18 1.39 -7.42
C ILE A 238 17.49 1.80 -6.13
N ILE A 239 16.16 1.61 -6.10
CA ILE A 239 15.38 1.66 -4.87
C ILE A 239 15.05 0.23 -4.47
N ASP A 240 15.44 -0.16 -3.27
CA ASP A 240 15.01 -1.37 -2.60
C ASP A 240 14.18 -0.99 -1.38
N ALA A 241 12.99 -1.54 -1.26
CA ALA A 241 12.15 -1.37 -0.09
C ALA A 241 11.62 -2.71 0.39
N SER A 242 11.49 -2.86 1.70
CA SER A 242 10.81 -4.03 2.28
C SER A 242 9.99 -3.65 3.49
N LEU A 243 8.85 -4.32 3.64
CA LEU A 243 8.01 -4.29 4.82
C LEU A 243 7.85 -5.73 5.31
N SER A 244 8.03 -5.96 6.60
CA SER A 244 7.75 -7.28 7.18
C SER A 244 6.99 -7.16 8.49
N ILE A 245 6.10 -8.14 8.70
CA ILE A 245 5.38 -8.35 9.96
C ILE A 245 5.73 -9.76 10.43
N SER A 246 6.22 -9.85 11.67
CA SER A 246 6.56 -11.13 12.29
C SER A 246 5.89 -11.25 13.65
N LYS A 247 5.63 -12.49 14.09
CA LYS A 247 5.22 -12.82 15.46
C LYS A 247 6.29 -13.73 16.04
N SER A 248 6.96 -13.29 17.09
CA SER A 248 8.18 -13.91 17.59
C SER A 248 9.20 -14.07 16.45
N ASP A 249 9.64 -15.29 16.16
CA ASP A 249 10.61 -15.58 15.10
C ASP A 249 9.95 -15.98 13.76
N SER A 250 8.60 -16.01 13.71
CA SER A 250 7.86 -16.40 12.50
C SER A 250 7.47 -15.18 11.67
N LYS A 251 7.98 -15.10 10.45
CA LYS A 251 7.55 -14.10 9.47
C LYS A 251 6.12 -14.42 9.00
N LEU A 252 5.22 -13.46 9.13
CA LEU A 252 3.79 -13.57 8.76
C LEU A 252 3.53 -12.96 7.40
N ILE A 253 4.08 -11.76 7.18
CA ILE A 253 4.03 -11.03 5.91
C ILE A 253 5.44 -10.56 5.59
N GLU A 254 5.81 -10.64 4.33
CA GLU A 254 6.97 -9.96 3.76
C GLU A 254 6.57 -9.36 2.43
N TRP A 255 6.83 -8.07 2.28
CA TRP A 255 6.69 -7.38 1.03
C TRP A 255 8.03 -6.75 0.68
N THR A 256 8.53 -7.04 -0.52
CA THR A 256 9.76 -6.46 -1.05
C THR A 256 9.47 -5.82 -2.39
N VAL A 257 10.06 -4.66 -2.61
CA VAL A 257 10.03 -3.95 -3.88
C VAL A 257 11.48 -3.63 -4.25
N SER A 258 11.83 -3.86 -5.50
CA SER A 258 13.11 -3.42 -6.04
C SER A 258 12.88 -2.75 -7.39
N SER A 259 13.40 -1.55 -7.61
CA SER A 259 13.26 -0.83 -8.87
C SER A 259 14.58 -0.24 -9.33
N LYS A 260 14.81 -0.27 -10.64
CA LYS A 260 15.83 0.53 -11.30
C LYS A 260 15.21 1.85 -11.72
N ASN A 261 15.87 2.93 -11.42
CA ASN A 261 15.33 4.26 -11.60
C ASN A 261 16.18 5.08 -12.57
N LYS A 262 15.61 6.14 -13.09
CA LYS A 262 16.37 7.27 -13.62
C LYS A 262 17.06 7.95 -12.45
N SER A 263 18.13 8.67 -12.70
CA SER A 263 18.73 9.55 -11.67
C SER A 263 17.75 10.70 -11.39
N PHE A 264 17.46 10.95 -10.14
CA PHE A 264 16.56 12.03 -9.72
C PHE A 264 17.01 12.63 -8.38
N ASN A 265 16.56 13.84 -8.10
CA ASN A 265 16.71 14.55 -6.84
C ASN A 265 15.35 14.74 -6.16
N LEU A 266 15.32 15.31 -4.95
CA LEU A 266 14.08 15.51 -4.21
C LEU A 266 13.07 16.35 -5.00
N GLN A 267 13.48 17.46 -5.63
CA GLN A 267 12.60 18.33 -6.41
C GLN A 267 12.00 17.62 -7.63
N GLN A 268 12.77 16.76 -8.31
CA GLN A 268 12.26 15.97 -9.43
C GLN A 268 11.23 14.92 -8.96
N LEU A 269 11.45 14.32 -7.78
CA LEU A 269 10.49 13.40 -7.18
C LEU A 269 9.18 14.10 -6.80
N GLU A 270 9.25 15.29 -6.21
CA GLU A 270 8.08 16.09 -5.81
C GLU A 270 7.27 16.58 -7.01
N ASN A 271 7.93 16.87 -8.13
CA ASN A 271 7.29 17.38 -9.34
C ASN A 271 6.90 16.29 -10.34
N ALA A 272 7.22 15.03 -10.08
CA ALA A 272 6.89 13.94 -10.99
C ALA A 272 5.37 13.69 -11.01
N GLU A 273 4.77 13.87 -12.16
CA GLU A 273 3.34 13.61 -12.39
C GLU A 273 3.09 12.15 -12.77
N ARG A 274 4.09 11.49 -13.35
CA ARG A 274 4.01 10.12 -13.86
C ARG A 274 5.12 9.25 -13.25
N ALA A 275 4.77 8.00 -12.96
CA ALA A 275 5.71 7.04 -12.36
C ALA A 275 6.95 6.77 -13.24
N ASP A 276 6.81 6.77 -14.56
CA ASP A 276 7.90 6.54 -15.52
C ASP A 276 8.93 7.68 -15.59
N GLU A 277 8.64 8.85 -15.05
CA GLU A 277 9.63 9.94 -14.96
C GLU A 277 10.75 9.59 -13.99
N ILE A 278 10.45 8.82 -12.97
CA ILE A 278 11.38 8.37 -11.92
C ILE A 278 11.74 6.90 -12.12
N LEU A 279 10.73 6.06 -12.32
CA LEU A 279 10.88 4.61 -12.33
C LEU A 279 11.16 4.09 -13.74
N GLY A 280 12.04 3.13 -13.87
CA GLY A 280 12.29 2.38 -15.10
C GLY A 280 11.74 0.97 -15.00
N GLU A 281 12.45 0.10 -14.33
CA GLU A 281 12.06 -1.31 -14.11
C GLU A 281 11.88 -1.57 -12.61
N ALA A 282 10.88 -2.36 -12.19
CA ALA A 282 10.79 -2.84 -10.81
C ALA A 282 10.13 -4.20 -10.65
N ASN A 283 10.32 -4.80 -9.48
CA ASN A 283 9.65 -6.01 -9.00
C ASN A 283 8.92 -5.72 -7.71
N SER A 284 7.86 -6.47 -7.48
CA SER A 284 7.28 -6.58 -6.15
C SER A 284 7.03 -8.05 -5.81
N ILE A 285 7.36 -8.42 -4.58
CA ILE A 285 7.08 -9.76 -4.06
C ILE A 285 6.37 -9.58 -2.73
N VAL A 286 5.17 -10.14 -2.63
CA VAL A 286 4.43 -10.24 -1.37
C VAL A 286 4.37 -11.71 -0.97
N THR A 287 4.77 -12.03 0.26
CA THR A 287 4.63 -13.37 0.83
C THR A 287 3.74 -13.30 2.07
N ILE A 288 2.69 -14.11 2.10
CA ILE A 288 1.77 -14.27 3.23
C ILE A 288 1.65 -15.77 3.51
N GLY A 289 2.18 -16.22 4.65
CA GLY A 289 2.26 -17.65 4.93
C GLY A 289 3.02 -18.38 3.85
N ASN A 290 2.36 -19.34 3.22
CA ASN A 290 2.94 -20.16 2.13
C ASN A 290 2.55 -19.69 0.73
N VAL A 291 1.94 -18.52 0.60
CA VAL A 291 1.58 -17.91 -0.69
C VAL A 291 2.54 -16.75 -1.00
N LYS A 292 3.15 -16.81 -2.16
CA LYS A 292 3.99 -15.72 -2.69
C LYS A 292 3.35 -15.19 -3.97
N ILE A 293 3.18 -13.90 -4.05
CA ILE A 293 2.75 -13.18 -5.25
C ILE A 293 3.95 -12.38 -5.74
N ALA A 294 4.38 -12.67 -6.96
CA ALA A 294 5.48 -11.97 -7.59
C ALA A 294 4.98 -11.24 -8.84
N THR A 295 5.37 -9.98 -8.96
CA THR A 295 5.03 -9.13 -10.10
C THR A 295 6.28 -8.49 -10.68
N TRP A 296 6.23 -8.17 -11.97
CA TRP A 296 7.26 -7.56 -12.75
C TRP A 296 6.67 -6.70 -13.87
N ALA A 297 7.14 -5.47 -14.09
CA ALA A 297 6.84 -4.66 -15.28
C ALA A 297 7.97 -3.68 -15.68
N ASP A 298 8.01 -3.23 -16.94
CA ASP A 298 8.85 -2.15 -17.48
C ASP A 298 8.01 -0.89 -17.65
N ILE A 299 7.91 -0.07 -16.62
CA ILE A 299 7.14 1.16 -16.71
C ILE A 299 7.71 2.07 -17.79
N GLY A 300 9.03 2.18 -17.84
CA GLY A 300 9.66 3.05 -18.82
C GLY A 300 9.29 2.65 -20.25
N GLN A 301 9.31 1.33 -20.57
CA GLN A 301 8.91 0.85 -21.87
C GLN A 301 7.39 0.83 -22.06
N PHE A 302 6.63 0.53 -21.01
CA PHE A 302 5.18 0.61 -21.05
C PHE A 302 4.74 2.02 -21.42
N ALA A 303 5.19 3.03 -20.68
CA ALA A 303 4.87 4.44 -20.92
C ALA A 303 5.40 4.96 -22.27
N ALA A 304 6.62 4.56 -22.66
CA ALA A 304 7.20 4.97 -23.96
C ALA A 304 6.45 4.42 -25.17
N ASN A 305 5.68 3.35 -24.99
CA ASN A 305 4.87 2.72 -26.05
C ASN A 305 3.35 2.96 -25.83
N GLU A 306 2.97 3.71 -24.82
CA GLU A 306 1.60 4.18 -24.66
C GLU A 306 1.19 5.07 -25.83
N LYS A 307 -0.06 4.98 -26.27
CA LYS A 307 -0.62 5.75 -27.37
C LYS A 307 -1.86 6.47 -26.85
N GLU A 308 -2.00 7.73 -27.19
CA GLU A 308 -3.25 8.46 -27.01
C GLU A 308 -4.26 8.02 -28.07
N PHE A 309 -5.51 7.84 -27.67
CA PHE A 309 -6.61 7.47 -28.52
C PHE A 309 -7.60 8.62 -28.60
N GLU A 310 -7.92 9.00 -29.83
CA GLU A 310 -8.92 10.07 -30.07
C GLU A 310 -10.31 9.44 -30.10
N TYR A 311 -11.08 9.72 -29.08
CA TYR A 311 -12.48 9.32 -29.01
C TYR A 311 -13.36 10.19 -29.86
N PRO A 312 -14.49 9.66 -30.38
CA PRO A 312 -15.40 10.42 -31.20
C PRO A 312 -15.97 11.62 -30.42
N ASP A 313 -15.88 12.81 -31.03
CA ASP A 313 -16.47 14.00 -30.46
C ASP A 313 -17.99 14.01 -30.68
N TRP A 314 -18.74 14.26 -29.62
CA TRP A 314 -20.19 14.32 -29.67
C TRP A 314 -20.71 15.34 -30.69
N GLY A 315 -20.10 16.53 -30.77
CA GLY A 315 -20.48 17.59 -31.71
C GLY A 315 -20.46 17.11 -33.16
N THR A 316 -19.44 16.35 -33.55
CA THR A 316 -19.30 15.80 -34.91
C THR A 316 -20.53 15.00 -35.36
N TYR A 317 -21.18 14.27 -34.45
CA TYR A 317 -22.30 13.39 -34.77
C TYR A 317 -23.67 14.03 -34.55
N PHE A 318 -23.78 15.04 -33.66
CA PHE A 318 -25.06 15.55 -33.20
C PHE A 318 -25.30 17.04 -33.49
N GLU A 319 -24.30 17.84 -33.91
CA GLU A 319 -24.44 19.29 -34.13
C GLU A 319 -25.53 19.65 -35.15
N ASN A 320 -25.70 18.85 -36.20
CA ASN A 320 -26.64 19.11 -37.29
C ASN A 320 -27.84 18.16 -37.31
N VAL A 321 -28.07 17.40 -36.26
CA VAL A 321 -29.16 16.44 -36.16
C VAL A 321 -30.48 17.17 -35.88
N ASN A 322 -31.50 16.88 -36.68
CA ASN A 322 -32.85 17.32 -36.39
C ASN A 322 -33.44 16.42 -35.29
N TRP A 323 -33.51 16.97 -34.07
CA TRP A 323 -33.96 16.24 -32.88
C TRP A 323 -35.46 15.86 -32.93
N ASP A 324 -36.25 16.46 -33.80
CA ASP A 324 -37.64 16.09 -34.05
C ASP A 324 -37.77 14.90 -35.06
N ASN A 325 -36.65 14.50 -35.68
CA ASN A 325 -36.61 13.39 -36.60
C ASN A 325 -35.94 12.16 -35.95
N GLU A 326 -36.76 11.24 -35.42
CA GLU A 326 -36.33 10.04 -34.72
C GLU A 326 -35.27 9.23 -35.51
N GLN A 327 -35.43 9.13 -36.83
CA GLN A 327 -34.52 8.36 -37.69
C GLN A 327 -33.14 8.99 -37.78
N GLU A 328 -33.05 10.31 -37.86
CA GLU A 328 -31.78 11.03 -37.87
C GLU A 328 -31.08 10.89 -36.53
N VAL A 329 -31.81 11.07 -35.41
CA VAL A 329 -31.30 10.89 -34.04
C VAL A 329 -30.76 9.48 -33.84
N ASN A 330 -31.55 8.44 -34.18
CA ASN A 330 -31.16 7.04 -34.04
C ASN A 330 -29.92 6.72 -34.90
N ASN A 331 -29.81 7.26 -36.11
CA ASN A 331 -28.65 7.07 -36.96
C ASN A 331 -27.39 7.74 -36.36
N ALA A 332 -27.49 8.95 -35.82
CA ALA A 332 -26.41 9.64 -35.15
C ALA A 332 -25.87 8.83 -33.94
N TYR A 333 -26.78 8.33 -33.09
CA TYR A 333 -26.40 7.47 -31.97
C TYR A 333 -25.67 6.20 -32.43
N ARG A 334 -26.19 5.51 -33.45
CA ARG A 334 -25.50 4.30 -33.97
C ARG A 334 -24.12 4.61 -34.47
N GLN A 335 -23.95 5.68 -35.26
CA GLN A 335 -22.64 6.06 -35.81
C GLN A 335 -21.66 6.45 -34.70
N PHE A 336 -22.11 7.23 -33.71
CA PHE A 336 -21.31 7.60 -32.56
C PHE A 336 -20.84 6.38 -31.78
N TYR A 337 -21.75 5.49 -31.37
CA TYR A 337 -21.40 4.30 -30.59
C TYR A 337 -20.56 3.28 -31.38
N GLN A 338 -20.74 3.18 -32.67
CA GLN A 338 -19.88 2.34 -33.52
C GLN A 338 -18.45 2.89 -33.61
N ALA A 339 -18.30 4.21 -33.73
CA ALA A 339 -16.99 4.85 -33.71
C ALA A 339 -16.31 4.73 -32.36
N ASP A 340 -17.05 4.95 -31.27
CA ASP A 340 -16.59 4.82 -29.89
C ASP A 340 -16.10 3.39 -29.58
N ALA A 341 -16.91 2.38 -29.90
CA ALA A 341 -16.56 0.97 -29.73
C ALA A 341 -15.31 0.57 -30.53
N ALA A 342 -15.11 1.15 -31.72
CA ALA A 342 -13.91 0.89 -32.52
C ALA A 342 -12.65 1.41 -31.84
N VAL A 343 -12.71 2.61 -31.25
CA VAL A 343 -11.59 3.21 -30.51
C VAL A 343 -11.31 2.42 -29.24
N GLN A 344 -12.33 2.10 -28.44
CA GLN A 344 -12.17 1.28 -27.22
C GLN A 344 -11.53 -0.07 -27.53
N LYS A 345 -11.93 -0.70 -28.65
CA LYS A 345 -11.35 -1.99 -29.08
C LYS A 345 -9.87 -1.85 -29.48
N GLU A 346 -9.50 -0.79 -30.18
CA GLU A 346 -8.11 -0.50 -30.52
C GLU A 346 -7.28 -0.27 -29.26
N GLU A 347 -7.76 0.57 -28.34
CA GLU A 347 -7.13 0.86 -27.05
C GLU A 347 -6.94 -0.40 -26.20
N ALA A 348 -7.98 -1.22 -26.03
CA ALA A 348 -7.92 -2.46 -25.27
C ALA A 348 -6.91 -3.47 -25.88
N ASN A 349 -6.88 -3.61 -27.20
CA ASN A 349 -5.90 -4.47 -27.88
C ASN A 349 -4.47 -3.95 -27.75
N HIS A 350 -4.28 -2.63 -27.84
CA HIS A 350 -2.99 -2.00 -27.62
C HIS A 350 -2.51 -2.21 -26.17
N GLY A 351 -3.37 -1.93 -25.20
CA GLY A 351 -3.09 -2.17 -23.78
C GLY A 351 -2.75 -3.64 -23.49
N LEU A 352 -3.50 -4.60 -24.09
CA LEU A 352 -3.19 -6.03 -23.97
C LEU A 352 -1.78 -6.38 -24.48
N ALA A 353 -1.38 -5.79 -25.61
CA ALA A 353 -0.04 -6.00 -26.16
C ALA A 353 1.05 -5.46 -25.21
N LEU A 354 0.83 -4.26 -24.65
CA LEU A 354 1.74 -3.66 -23.67
C LEU A 354 1.84 -4.52 -22.40
N TYR A 355 0.71 -4.94 -21.82
CA TYR A 355 0.71 -5.80 -20.62
C TYR A 355 1.47 -7.12 -20.88
N LYS A 356 1.21 -7.80 -21.97
CA LYS A 356 1.90 -9.06 -22.32
C LYS A 356 3.40 -8.89 -22.53
N GLN A 357 3.82 -7.77 -23.07
CA GLN A 357 5.23 -7.51 -23.35
C GLN A 357 5.99 -6.99 -22.14
N TYR A 358 5.37 -6.11 -21.36
CA TYR A 358 6.04 -5.32 -20.33
C TYR A 358 5.58 -5.62 -18.91
N SER A 359 4.77 -6.63 -18.66
CA SER A 359 4.41 -7.04 -17.30
C SER A 359 4.31 -8.56 -17.13
N LYS A 360 4.44 -9.01 -15.88
CA LYS A 360 4.23 -10.41 -15.45
C LYS A 360 3.74 -10.43 -14.02
N ALA A 361 2.82 -11.33 -13.72
CA ALA A 361 2.38 -11.57 -12.36
C ALA A 361 2.09 -13.07 -12.16
N VAL A 362 2.56 -13.63 -11.06
CA VAL A 362 2.37 -15.04 -10.72
C VAL A 362 2.08 -15.22 -9.25
N VAL A 363 1.35 -16.27 -8.94
CA VAL A 363 1.08 -16.73 -7.57
C VAL A 363 1.76 -18.08 -7.38
N VAL A 364 2.57 -18.19 -6.33
CA VAL A 364 3.44 -19.35 -6.05
C VAL A 364 3.07 -19.98 -4.72
N ASN A 365 3.01 -21.30 -4.68
CA ASN A 365 3.05 -22.07 -3.44
C ASN A 365 4.51 -22.23 -3.00
N THR A 366 4.89 -21.61 -1.88
CA THR A 366 6.27 -21.66 -1.39
C THR A 366 6.70 -23.00 -0.81
N LEU A 367 5.73 -23.86 -0.45
CA LEU A 367 6.03 -25.22 0.04
C LEU A 367 6.51 -26.15 -1.07
N THR A 368 5.94 -26.02 -2.27
CA THR A 368 6.28 -26.87 -3.43
C THR A 368 7.17 -26.16 -4.44
N ASN A 369 7.31 -24.83 -4.37
CA ASN A 369 7.93 -23.98 -5.38
C ASN A 369 7.30 -24.16 -6.77
N GLU A 370 5.96 -24.24 -6.82
CA GLU A 370 5.19 -24.35 -8.05
C GLU A 370 4.23 -23.16 -8.18
N LEU A 371 3.92 -22.78 -9.43
CA LEU A 371 2.90 -21.79 -9.71
C LEU A 371 1.52 -22.35 -9.39
N LEU A 372 0.74 -21.62 -8.61
CA LEU A 372 -0.71 -21.81 -8.48
C LEU A 372 -1.42 -21.31 -9.73
N CYS A 373 -1.09 -20.08 -10.14
CA CYS A 373 -1.59 -19.46 -11.37
C CYS A 373 -0.66 -18.33 -11.80
N SER A 374 -0.80 -17.88 -13.04
CA SER A 374 -0.37 -16.56 -13.48
C SER A 374 -1.57 -15.63 -13.61
N ILE A 375 -1.31 -14.32 -13.57
CA ILE A 375 -2.30 -13.30 -13.86
C ILE A 375 -2.00 -12.78 -15.27
N ASP A 376 -3.00 -12.84 -16.15
CA ASP A 376 -2.94 -12.37 -17.52
C ASP A 376 -4.13 -11.44 -17.77
N TYR A 377 -4.23 -10.87 -18.96
CA TYR A 377 -5.33 -10.01 -19.38
C TYR A 377 -5.95 -10.55 -20.66
N VAL A 378 -7.25 -10.31 -20.80
CA VAL A 378 -8.02 -10.55 -22.02
C VAL A 378 -8.81 -9.31 -22.39
N VAL A 379 -9.04 -9.11 -23.68
CA VAL A 379 -10.00 -8.11 -24.15
C VAL A 379 -11.40 -8.69 -23.97
N LYS A 380 -12.27 -7.96 -23.28
CA LYS A 380 -13.66 -8.29 -23.07
C LYS A 380 -14.55 -7.27 -23.75
N GLU A 381 -15.60 -7.76 -24.36
CA GLU A 381 -16.64 -6.94 -24.98
C GLU A 381 -17.96 -7.19 -24.25
N GLU A 382 -18.63 -6.12 -23.84
CA GLU A 382 -19.97 -6.17 -23.25
C GLU A 382 -20.91 -5.31 -24.07
N THR A 383 -22.02 -5.91 -24.52
CA THR A 383 -23.01 -5.19 -25.31
C THR A 383 -24.22 -4.87 -24.44
N ASN A 384 -24.55 -3.58 -24.33
CA ASN A 384 -25.70 -3.04 -23.63
C ASN A 384 -26.63 -2.40 -24.63
N CYS A 385 -27.91 -2.85 -24.66
CA CYS A 385 -28.90 -2.32 -25.57
C CYS A 385 -29.92 -1.50 -24.81
N GLN A 386 -30.26 -0.33 -25.32
CA GLN A 386 -31.27 0.58 -24.78
C GLN A 386 -32.26 0.97 -25.85
N GLN A 387 -33.52 1.13 -25.42
CA GLN A 387 -34.59 1.60 -26.30
C GLN A 387 -34.51 3.11 -26.48
N TYR A 388 -34.26 3.57 -27.69
CA TYR A 388 -34.31 4.96 -28.09
C TYR A 388 -35.50 5.14 -29.04
N TYR A 389 -36.52 5.92 -28.64
CA TYR A 389 -37.78 6.05 -29.36
C TYR A 389 -38.38 4.68 -29.71
N THR A 390 -38.43 4.35 -31.01
CA THR A 390 -39.00 3.09 -31.52
C THR A 390 -37.93 2.02 -31.82
N GLU A 391 -36.65 2.32 -31.65
CA GLU A 391 -35.57 1.41 -32.01
C GLU A 391 -34.67 1.07 -30.84
N GLU A 392 -34.16 -0.15 -30.85
CA GLU A 392 -33.12 -0.57 -29.90
C GLU A 392 -31.75 -0.18 -30.46
N ILE A 393 -30.96 0.56 -29.68
CA ILE A 393 -29.61 0.94 -30.00
C ILE A 393 -28.68 0.26 -28.98
N CYS A 394 -27.69 -0.47 -29.50
CA CYS A 394 -26.73 -1.18 -28.68
C CYS A 394 -25.39 -0.46 -28.67
N THR A 395 -24.81 -0.33 -27.48
CA THR A 395 -23.42 0.07 -27.27
C THR A 395 -22.58 -1.17 -27.00
N THR A 396 -21.34 -1.17 -27.42
CA THR A 396 -20.38 -2.24 -27.07
C THR A 396 -19.19 -1.60 -26.36
N ASP A 397 -19.08 -1.87 -25.06
CA ASP A 397 -17.95 -1.46 -24.26
C ASP A 397 -16.86 -2.51 -24.36
N THR A 398 -15.64 -2.09 -24.68
CA THR A 398 -14.47 -2.98 -24.79
C THR A 398 -13.41 -2.57 -23.78
N TYR A 399 -12.98 -3.51 -22.95
CA TYR A 399 -12.00 -3.23 -21.89
C TYR A 399 -11.09 -4.43 -21.63
N LEU A 400 -10.01 -4.20 -20.86
CA LEU A 400 -9.12 -5.25 -20.39
C LEU A 400 -9.64 -5.86 -19.10
N GLU A 401 -9.80 -7.17 -19.08
CA GLU A 401 -10.20 -7.93 -17.92
C GLU A 401 -9.03 -8.79 -17.41
N PRO A 402 -8.67 -8.69 -16.13
CA PRO A 402 -7.67 -9.58 -15.54
C PRO A 402 -8.24 -10.99 -15.35
N ILE A 403 -7.44 -11.99 -15.71
CA ILE A 403 -7.76 -13.41 -15.56
C ILE A 403 -6.65 -14.16 -14.85
N LEU A 404 -7.04 -15.24 -14.17
CA LEU A 404 -6.13 -16.24 -13.61
C LEU A 404 -5.96 -17.38 -14.61
N VAL A 405 -4.71 -17.74 -14.93
CA VAL A 405 -4.38 -18.85 -15.83
C VAL A 405 -3.70 -19.94 -15.01
N PHE A 406 -4.26 -21.14 -15.02
CA PHE A 406 -3.80 -22.30 -14.26
C PHE A 406 -3.00 -23.28 -15.11
N GLY A 407 -2.37 -24.27 -14.48
CA GLY A 407 -1.50 -25.24 -15.11
C GLY A 407 -2.17 -26.18 -16.12
N ASP A 408 -3.48 -26.35 -16.05
CA ASP A 408 -4.31 -27.07 -17.02
C ASP A 408 -4.80 -26.18 -18.18
N SER A 409 -4.28 -24.96 -18.26
CA SER A 409 -4.67 -23.92 -19.21
C SER A 409 -6.09 -23.36 -18.99
N SER A 410 -6.76 -23.72 -17.92
CA SER A 410 -8.04 -23.10 -17.54
C SER A 410 -7.83 -21.62 -17.25
N LYS A 411 -8.81 -20.80 -17.62
CA LYS A 411 -8.84 -19.35 -17.43
C LYS A 411 -10.06 -18.99 -16.60
N VAL A 412 -9.85 -18.29 -15.52
CA VAL A 412 -10.92 -17.89 -14.62
C VAL A 412 -10.86 -16.38 -14.44
N ASN A 413 -11.99 -15.72 -14.61
CA ASN A 413 -12.11 -14.31 -14.29
C ASN A 413 -11.76 -14.06 -12.83
N PHE A 414 -11.06 -12.98 -12.57
CA PHE A 414 -10.54 -12.67 -11.25
C PHE A 414 -11.66 -12.44 -10.22
N GLU A 415 -12.72 -11.71 -10.59
CA GLU A 415 -13.89 -11.46 -9.72
C GLU A 415 -14.62 -12.76 -9.42
N VAL A 416 -14.92 -13.55 -10.46
CA VAL A 416 -15.59 -14.86 -10.33
C VAL A 416 -14.79 -15.82 -9.45
N PHE A 417 -13.46 -15.77 -9.54
CA PHE A 417 -12.60 -16.57 -8.67
C PHE A 417 -12.71 -16.13 -7.20
N GLY A 418 -12.81 -14.83 -6.95
CA GLY A 418 -12.91 -14.26 -5.59
C GLY A 418 -14.30 -14.33 -4.96
N ASP A 419 -15.36 -14.44 -5.77
CA ASP A 419 -16.76 -14.35 -5.29
C ASP A 419 -17.23 -15.64 -4.63
N THR A 420 -16.64 -16.79 -4.92
CA THR A 420 -17.03 -18.10 -4.41
C THR A 420 -15.85 -18.85 -3.81
N GLY A 421 -16.10 -19.68 -2.81
CA GLY A 421 -15.10 -20.59 -2.23
C GLY A 421 -14.14 -19.94 -1.24
N PHE A 422 -14.47 -18.71 -0.75
CA PHE A 422 -13.74 -18.01 0.29
C PHE A 422 -14.66 -17.56 1.43
N GLU A 423 -15.83 -18.20 1.59
CA GLU A 423 -16.86 -17.79 2.53
C GLU A 423 -16.37 -17.88 3.98
N ASN A 424 -15.59 -18.93 4.32
CA ASN A 424 -15.05 -19.08 5.66
C ASN A 424 -13.93 -18.06 5.93
N LEU A 425 -13.06 -17.79 4.94
CA LEU A 425 -12.02 -16.77 5.06
C LEU A 425 -12.64 -15.37 5.23
N LYS A 426 -13.71 -15.07 4.49
CA LYS A 426 -14.45 -13.83 4.62
C LYS A 426 -15.04 -13.67 6.02
N THR A 427 -15.68 -14.72 6.53
CA THR A 427 -16.27 -14.76 7.88
C THR A 427 -15.19 -14.59 8.97
N ASP A 428 -14.08 -15.34 8.88
CA ASP A 428 -12.96 -15.23 9.82
C ASP A 428 -12.35 -13.81 9.80
N TYR A 429 -12.25 -13.20 8.61
CA TYR A 429 -11.76 -11.83 8.46
C TYR A 429 -12.72 -10.78 9.05
N GLU A 430 -14.02 -10.90 8.79
CA GLU A 430 -15.05 -10.01 9.35
C GLU A 430 -15.03 -10.08 10.89
N ASN A 431 -15.04 -11.29 11.45
CA ASN A 431 -14.93 -11.50 12.90
C ASN A 431 -13.64 -10.95 13.51
N PHE A 432 -12.51 -10.99 12.77
CA PHE A 432 -11.26 -10.39 13.21
C PHE A 432 -11.31 -8.87 13.12
N ALA A 433 -11.82 -8.32 12.02
CA ALA A 433 -11.90 -6.88 11.79
C ALA A 433 -12.83 -6.16 12.78
N ASP A 434 -13.91 -6.81 13.21
CA ASP A 434 -14.86 -6.27 14.18
C ASP A 434 -14.25 -6.12 15.60
N ARG A 435 -13.08 -6.71 15.85
CA ARG A 435 -12.36 -6.61 17.12
C ARG A 435 -11.43 -5.40 17.19
N PHE A 436 -11.26 -4.69 16.09
CA PHE A 436 -10.54 -3.41 15.98
C PHE A 436 -11.49 -2.23 15.90
#